data_d8540446c0243c667dc6f995a3077749
#
_entry.id   d8540446c0243c667dc6f995a3077749
#
_cell.length_a   1.000
_cell.length_b   1.000
_cell.length_c   1.000
_cell.angle_alpha   90.00
_cell.angle_beta   90.00
_cell.angle_gamma   90.00
#
_symmetry.space_group_name_H-M   'P 1'
#
loop_
_entity.id
_entity.type
_entity.pdbx_description
1 polymer ?
#
loop_
_entity_poly.entity_id
_entity_poly.type
_entity_poly.pdbx_seq_one_letter_code
_entity_poly.pdbx_strand_id
1 'polypeptide(L)'
;MTISPEREKAVDTAMLQIERQFGKGSIMKLGSQSIIEVPVISTGSIALDLALGIGGLPRGRVIEVYGPESSGKTTLALHAVANAQKQGGIAAFIDAEHALDTAYAKKLHVNCDDLLVAQPDTGEQALEIADMLVRSGAIDIIVIDSVAALVPRAEIEGEMGDSHMGLQARLMSQALRKLTGSISKTMTSLIFINQIRMKIGVVFGNPETTTGGNALKFYSSVRLEIRRSTAIKDGQEITGNRTRVKVVKNKMAPPFKSAEFDIMYGEGISRTGEIIDLGVETGVVDKSGSWYSYNGERIGQGRENVKS
;
A
#
# COMPACT_ATOMS: atom_id res chain seq x y z
N MET A 1 -3.20 28.79 -29.47
CA MET A 1 -4.60 28.93 -29.96
C MET A 1 -5.38 29.64 -28.86
N THR A 2 -5.85 30.85 -29.15
CA THR A 2 -6.67 31.66 -28.22
C THR A 2 -8.13 31.26 -28.38
N ILE A 3 -8.78 30.93 -27.28
CA ILE A 3 -10.22 30.62 -27.24
C ILE A 3 -10.98 31.94 -27.49
N SER A 4 -12.05 31.92 -28.32
CA SER A 4 -12.85 33.11 -28.54
C SER A 4 -13.60 33.53 -27.26
N PRO A 5 -13.77 34.82 -26.96
CA PRO A 5 -14.45 35.31 -25.75
C PRO A 5 -15.86 34.75 -25.56
N GLU A 6 -16.59 34.51 -26.67
CA GLU A 6 -17.92 33.90 -26.65
C GLU A 6 -17.91 32.47 -26.13
N ARG A 7 -16.91 31.66 -26.53
CA ARG A 7 -16.75 30.27 -26.08
C ARG A 7 -16.35 30.23 -24.62
N GLU A 8 -15.49 31.13 -24.16
CA GLU A 8 -15.09 31.22 -22.75
C GLU A 8 -16.29 31.55 -21.86
N LYS A 9 -17.12 32.53 -22.25
CA LYS A 9 -18.35 32.89 -21.52
C LYS A 9 -19.36 31.74 -21.48
N ALA A 10 -19.49 30.97 -22.57
CA ALA A 10 -20.35 29.78 -22.59
C ALA A 10 -19.87 28.70 -21.64
N VAL A 11 -18.56 28.44 -21.55
CA VAL A 11 -17.95 27.49 -20.61
C VAL A 11 -18.18 27.93 -19.17
N ASP A 12 -17.95 29.21 -18.85
CA ASP A 12 -18.15 29.72 -17.48
C ASP A 12 -19.63 29.61 -17.05
N THR A 13 -20.56 29.87 -17.97
CA THR A 13 -22.01 29.70 -17.73
C THR A 13 -22.33 28.21 -17.45
N ALA A 14 -21.79 27.29 -18.23
CA ALA A 14 -21.99 25.86 -18.03
C ALA A 14 -21.38 25.39 -16.69
N MET A 15 -20.21 25.89 -16.31
CA MET A 15 -19.60 25.59 -15.02
C MET A 15 -20.49 26.04 -13.85
N LEU A 16 -21.04 27.25 -13.91
CA LEU A 16 -21.97 27.75 -12.89
C LEU A 16 -23.24 26.92 -12.79
N GLN A 17 -23.78 26.45 -13.91
CA GLN A 17 -24.95 25.56 -13.90
C GLN A 17 -24.64 24.20 -13.27
N ILE A 18 -23.48 23.62 -13.59
CA ILE A 18 -23.02 22.35 -13.01
C ILE A 18 -22.84 22.50 -11.49
N GLU A 19 -22.19 23.57 -11.03
CA GLU A 19 -22.01 23.81 -9.60
C GLU A 19 -23.33 24.02 -8.85
N ARG A 20 -24.33 24.68 -9.48
CA ARG A 20 -25.67 24.83 -8.89
C ARG A 20 -26.40 23.48 -8.77
N GLN A 21 -26.24 22.61 -9.76
CA GLN A 21 -26.93 21.31 -9.81
C GLN A 21 -26.27 20.24 -8.95
N PHE A 22 -24.92 20.18 -8.93
CA PHE A 22 -24.16 19.09 -8.34
C PHE A 22 -23.32 19.51 -7.12
N GLY A 23 -23.34 20.77 -6.76
CA GLY A 23 -22.60 21.33 -5.64
C GLY A 23 -21.30 22.02 -6.05
N LYS A 24 -20.85 22.95 -5.21
CA LYS A 24 -19.63 23.73 -5.42
C LYS A 24 -18.41 22.82 -5.50
N GLY A 25 -17.55 23.02 -6.51
CA GLY A 25 -16.36 22.20 -6.74
C GLY A 25 -16.62 20.92 -7.55
N SER A 26 -17.85 20.70 -8.06
CA SER A 26 -18.17 19.55 -8.94
C SER A 26 -17.47 19.61 -10.30
N ILE A 27 -17.04 20.80 -10.70
CA ILE A 27 -16.23 21.04 -11.89
C ILE A 27 -15.18 22.11 -11.59
N MET A 28 -13.99 22.01 -12.17
CA MET A 28 -12.91 22.98 -12.02
C MET A 28 -12.03 23.05 -13.25
N LYS A 29 -11.40 24.20 -13.51
CA LYS A 29 -10.33 24.33 -14.50
C LYS A 29 -9.02 23.85 -13.86
N LEU A 30 -8.36 22.83 -14.42
CA LEU A 30 -7.18 22.20 -13.83
C LEU A 30 -6.00 23.19 -13.62
N GLY A 31 -5.87 24.19 -14.50
CA GLY A 31 -4.83 25.22 -14.40
C GLY A 31 -5.10 26.32 -13.37
N SER A 32 -6.27 26.37 -12.72
CA SER A 32 -6.62 27.38 -11.73
C SER A 32 -6.23 27.01 -10.28
N GLN A 33 -5.77 25.77 -10.05
CA GLN A 33 -5.28 25.32 -8.76
C GLN A 33 -3.76 25.18 -8.79
N SER A 34 -3.08 25.66 -7.74
CA SER A 34 -1.72 25.26 -7.42
C SER A 34 -1.63 23.73 -7.39
N ILE A 35 -0.50 23.15 -7.79
CA ILE A 35 -0.24 21.73 -7.72
C ILE A 35 -0.59 21.27 -6.29
N ILE A 36 -1.70 20.57 -6.14
CA ILE A 36 -2.11 20.05 -4.83
C ILE A 36 -1.16 18.91 -4.53
N GLU A 37 -0.26 19.11 -3.57
CA GLU A 37 0.53 18.01 -3.03
C GLU A 37 -0.43 16.95 -2.49
N VAL A 38 -0.27 15.72 -2.96
CA VAL A 38 -1.08 14.61 -2.48
C VAL A 38 -0.58 14.24 -1.09
N PRO A 39 -1.39 14.36 -0.03
CA PRO A 39 -0.96 13.95 1.29
C PRO A 39 -0.69 12.45 1.30
N VAL A 40 0.35 12.05 2.05
CA VAL A 40 0.86 10.68 2.04
C VAL A 40 1.04 10.15 3.46
N ILE A 41 1.08 8.81 3.55
CA ILE A 41 1.50 8.05 4.73
C ILE A 41 2.82 7.37 4.37
N SER A 42 3.88 7.58 5.15
CA SER A 42 5.16 6.88 4.94
C SER A 42 4.98 5.37 5.05
N THR A 43 5.63 4.64 4.17
CA THR A 43 5.68 3.16 4.22
C THR A 43 6.55 2.62 5.35
N GLY A 44 7.37 3.48 5.97
CA GLY A 44 8.41 3.08 6.92
C GLY A 44 9.75 2.79 6.26
N SER A 45 9.79 2.63 4.94
CA SER A 45 11.01 2.49 4.13
C SER A 45 11.28 3.78 3.36
N ILE A 46 12.45 4.37 3.58
CA ILE A 46 12.89 5.59 2.87
C ILE A 46 13.03 5.31 1.37
N ALA A 47 13.62 4.16 1.03
CA ALA A 47 13.82 3.75 -0.36
C ALA A 47 12.49 3.57 -1.09
N LEU A 48 11.47 2.98 -0.43
CA LEU A 48 10.16 2.80 -1.04
C LEU A 48 9.39 4.12 -1.16
N ASP A 49 9.47 4.99 -0.16
CA ASP A 49 8.85 6.32 -0.21
C ASP A 49 9.43 7.15 -1.37
N LEU A 50 10.74 7.08 -1.62
CA LEU A 50 11.40 7.69 -2.78
C LEU A 50 10.98 7.02 -4.11
N ALA A 51 10.85 5.68 -4.13
CA ALA A 51 10.42 4.95 -5.33
C ALA A 51 8.97 5.27 -5.71
N LEU A 52 8.11 5.56 -4.74
CA LEU A 52 6.73 6.01 -4.96
C LEU A 52 6.66 7.41 -5.58
N GLY A 53 7.72 8.23 -5.47
CA GLY A 53 7.85 9.52 -6.14
C GLY A 53 7.05 10.67 -5.52
N ILE A 54 6.23 10.38 -4.52
CA ILE A 54 5.42 11.35 -3.75
C ILE A 54 5.72 11.30 -2.24
N GLY A 55 6.70 10.49 -1.83
CA GLY A 55 7.15 10.42 -0.44
C GLY A 55 6.35 9.46 0.45
N GLY A 56 5.52 8.58 -0.11
CA GLY A 56 4.76 7.59 0.65
C GLY A 56 3.52 7.07 -0.09
N LEU A 57 2.65 6.40 0.65
CA LEU A 57 1.36 5.89 0.16
C LEU A 57 0.35 7.03 0.06
N PRO A 58 -0.32 7.22 -1.09
CA PRO A 58 -1.25 8.33 -1.28
C PRO A 58 -2.49 8.19 -0.41
N ARG A 59 -2.91 9.27 0.23
CA ARG A 59 -4.21 9.34 0.93
C ARG A 59 -5.36 9.46 -0.08
N GLY A 60 -6.52 8.98 0.30
CA GLY A 60 -7.69 9.00 -0.57
C GLY A 60 -7.62 8.02 -1.75
N ARG A 61 -6.81 6.96 -1.64
CA ARG A 61 -6.56 6.01 -2.72
C ARG A 61 -6.61 4.55 -2.25
N VAL A 62 -6.91 3.67 -3.22
CA VAL A 62 -6.77 2.22 -3.05
C VAL A 62 -5.37 1.80 -3.45
N ILE A 63 -4.72 1.03 -2.57
CA ILE A 63 -3.37 0.49 -2.72
C ILE A 63 -3.47 -1.04 -2.66
N GLU A 64 -2.79 -1.74 -3.55
CA GLU A 64 -2.62 -3.18 -3.47
C GLU A 64 -1.16 -3.52 -3.17
N VAL A 65 -0.93 -4.32 -2.13
CA VAL A 65 0.37 -4.90 -1.78
C VAL A 65 0.26 -6.41 -1.98
N TYR A 66 1.02 -6.97 -2.91
CA TYR A 66 0.92 -8.38 -3.24
C TYR A 66 2.29 -9.05 -3.41
N GLY A 67 2.32 -10.34 -3.18
CA GLY A 67 3.56 -11.13 -3.27
C GLY A 67 3.38 -12.53 -2.73
N PRO A 68 4.43 -13.35 -2.79
CA PRO A 68 4.45 -14.68 -2.20
C PRO A 68 4.17 -14.64 -0.69
N GLU A 69 3.86 -15.79 -0.13
CA GLU A 69 3.76 -15.96 1.31
C GLU A 69 5.06 -15.58 2.02
N SER A 70 4.93 -15.02 3.23
CA SER A 70 6.06 -14.57 4.06
C SER A 70 7.01 -13.57 3.37
N SER A 71 6.56 -12.83 2.37
CA SER A 71 7.38 -11.81 1.68
C SER A 71 7.47 -10.47 2.40
N GLY A 72 6.74 -10.28 3.52
CA GLY A 72 6.71 -9.05 4.31
C GLY A 72 5.54 -8.10 3.99
N LYS A 73 4.47 -8.59 3.34
CA LYS A 73 3.28 -7.79 3.01
C LYS A 73 2.64 -7.17 4.25
N THR A 74 2.31 -8.00 5.25
CA THR A 74 1.71 -7.56 6.52
C THR A 74 2.66 -6.66 7.30
N THR A 75 3.96 -6.96 7.31
CA THR A 75 4.99 -6.10 7.92
C THR A 75 4.98 -4.69 7.32
N LEU A 76 4.97 -4.58 5.99
CA LEU A 76 4.91 -3.29 5.30
C LEU A 76 3.62 -2.53 5.64
N ALA A 77 2.48 -3.22 5.66
CA ALA A 77 1.19 -2.61 6.01
C ALA A 77 1.15 -2.14 7.46
N LEU A 78 1.69 -2.92 8.41
CA LEU A 78 1.78 -2.54 9.83
C LEU A 78 2.70 -1.32 10.04
N HIS A 79 3.82 -1.20 9.31
CA HIS A 79 4.64 0.01 9.33
C HIS A 79 3.86 1.23 8.83
N ALA A 80 3.06 1.09 7.76
CA ALA A 80 2.21 2.17 7.29
C ALA A 80 1.16 2.57 8.33
N VAL A 81 0.55 1.59 9.02
CA VAL A 81 -0.37 1.82 10.14
C VAL A 81 0.31 2.60 11.26
N ALA A 82 1.49 2.14 11.71
CA ALA A 82 2.25 2.82 12.76
C ALA A 82 2.61 4.27 12.38
N ASN A 83 3.00 4.50 11.12
CA ASN A 83 3.30 5.85 10.64
C ASN A 83 2.05 6.74 10.53
N ALA A 84 0.89 6.20 10.17
CA ALA A 84 -0.37 6.93 10.19
C ALA A 84 -0.74 7.35 11.63
N GLN A 85 -0.65 6.43 12.59
CA GLN A 85 -0.90 6.71 14.00
C GLN A 85 0.09 7.73 14.59
N LYS A 86 1.37 7.64 14.20
CA LYS A 86 2.40 8.63 14.61
C LYS A 86 2.10 10.05 14.13
N GLN A 87 1.36 10.18 13.01
CA GLN A 87 0.88 11.47 12.51
C GLN A 87 -0.45 11.92 13.17
N GLY A 88 -0.93 11.20 14.18
CA GLY A 88 -2.21 11.45 14.85
C GLY A 88 -3.43 10.89 14.11
N GLY A 89 -3.21 10.03 13.11
CA GLY A 89 -4.28 9.41 12.35
C GLY A 89 -4.87 8.18 13.03
N ILE A 90 -6.13 7.86 12.69
CA ILE A 90 -6.85 6.69 13.17
C ILE A 90 -6.71 5.57 12.13
N ALA A 91 -6.36 4.38 12.62
CA ALA A 91 -6.12 3.21 11.79
C ALA A 91 -7.11 2.07 12.09
N ALA A 92 -7.47 1.33 11.06
CA ALA A 92 -8.24 0.10 11.18
C ALA A 92 -7.55 -1.07 10.45
N PHE A 93 -7.65 -2.26 11.03
CA PHE A 93 -7.14 -3.50 10.45
C PHE A 93 -8.26 -4.53 10.37
N ILE A 94 -8.62 -4.91 9.16
CA ILE A 94 -9.62 -5.95 8.89
C ILE A 94 -8.86 -7.24 8.64
N ASP A 95 -8.81 -8.09 9.68
CA ASP A 95 -8.06 -9.34 9.73
C ASP A 95 -8.96 -10.50 9.27
N ALA A 96 -9.07 -10.68 7.97
CA ALA A 96 -9.85 -11.76 7.37
C ALA A 96 -9.15 -13.13 7.44
N GLU A 97 -7.85 -13.17 7.72
CA GLU A 97 -7.10 -14.41 7.94
C GLU A 97 -7.10 -14.86 9.41
N HIS A 98 -7.57 -14.00 10.34
CA HIS A 98 -7.53 -14.24 11.80
C HIS A 98 -6.11 -14.51 12.32
N ALA A 99 -5.12 -13.83 11.77
CA ALA A 99 -3.70 -14.10 11.98
C ALA A 99 -2.89 -12.88 12.45
N LEU A 100 -3.54 -11.80 12.87
CA LEU A 100 -2.87 -10.60 13.35
C LEU A 100 -2.13 -10.88 14.68
N ASP A 101 -0.79 -10.86 14.62
CA ASP A 101 0.07 -10.93 15.81
C ASP A 101 0.21 -9.54 16.44
N THR A 102 -0.48 -9.34 17.55
CA THR A 102 -0.45 -8.07 18.31
C THR A 102 0.91 -7.81 18.96
N ALA A 103 1.64 -8.86 19.36
CA ALA A 103 2.98 -8.70 19.92
C ALA A 103 3.96 -8.22 18.85
N TYR A 104 3.86 -8.76 17.64
CA TYR A 104 4.63 -8.30 16.50
C TYR A 104 4.24 -6.88 16.09
N ALA A 105 2.95 -6.56 16.02
CA ALA A 105 2.49 -5.21 15.70
C ALA A 105 3.05 -4.16 16.68
N LYS A 106 3.07 -4.45 17.99
CA LYS A 106 3.69 -3.58 19.01
C LYS A 106 5.19 -3.38 18.77
N LYS A 107 5.93 -4.41 18.36
CA LYS A 107 7.36 -4.30 18.01
C LYS A 107 7.59 -3.40 16.79
N LEU A 108 6.62 -3.33 15.87
CA LEU A 108 6.62 -2.42 14.73
C LEU A 108 6.11 -1.01 15.07
N HIS A 109 5.96 -0.70 16.35
CA HIS A 109 5.49 0.58 16.88
C HIS A 109 4.02 0.92 16.56
N VAL A 110 3.19 -0.09 16.28
CA VAL A 110 1.75 0.08 16.19
C VAL A 110 1.19 0.31 17.60
N ASN A 111 0.46 1.39 17.79
CA ASN A 111 -0.35 1.60 18.97
C ASN A 111 -1.58 0.67 18.90
N CYS A 112 -1.48 -0.49 19.55
CA CYS A 112 -2.53 -1.50 19.51
C CYS A 112 -3.76 -1.11 20.34
N ASP A 113 -3.62 -0.20 21.30
CA ASP A 113 -4.73 0.22 22.16
C ASP A 113 -5.70 1.13 21.38
N ASP A 114 -5.22 1.85 20.37
CA ASP A 114 -6.02 2.71 19.49
C ASP A 114 -6.27 2.10 18.10
N LEU A 115 -5.80 0.87 17.83
CA LEU A 115 -6.02 0.20 16.57
C LEU A 115 -7.41 -0.45 16.55
N LEU A 116 -8.26 -0.04 15.60
CA LEU A 116 -9.53 -0.71 15.37
C LEU A 116 -9.29 -2.04 14.63
N VAL A 117 -9.72 -3.15 15.21
CA VAL A 117 -9.56 -4.49 14.59
C VAL A 117 -10.93 -5.10 14.38
N ALA A 118 -11.15 -5.63 13.17
CA ALA A 118 -12.34 -6.42 12.83
C ALA A 118 -11.90 -7.76 12.26
N GLN A 119 -12.60 -8.83 12.67
CA GLN A 119 -12.38 -10.20 12.20
C GLN A 119 -13.66 -10.74 11.58
N PRO A 120 -13.93 -10.41 10.32
CA PRO A 120 -15.17 -10.78 9.64
C PRO A 120 -15.19 -12.26 9.23
N ASP A 121 -16.38 -12.86 9.25
CA ASP A 121 -16.60 -14.25 8.82
C ASP A 121 -16.75 -14.38 7.30
N THR A 122 -17.15 -13.31 6.61
CA THR A 122 -17.40 -13.30 5.16
C THR A 122 -16.78 -12.12 4.46
N GLY A 123 -16.51 -12.26 3.16
CA GLY A 123 -16.00 -11.17 2.32
C GLY A 123 -16.95 -9.97 2.27
N GLU A 124 -18.27 -10.22 2.25
CA GLU A 124 -19.28 -9.16 2.29
C GLU A 124 -19.18 -8.35 3.58
N GLN A 125 -19.09 -9.03 4.73
CA GLN A 125 -18.96 -8.37 6.04
C GLN A 125 -17.68 -7.53 6.11
N ALA A 126 -16.55 -8.06 5.66
CA ALA A 126 -15.28 -7.33 5.61
C ALA A 126 -15.41 -6.02 4.82
N LEU A 127 -15.98 -6.09 3.63
CA LEU A 127 -16.10 -4.95 2.72
C LEU A 127 -17.18 -3.95 3.17
N GLU A 128 -18.24 -4.40 3.85
CA GLU A 128 -19.24 -3.53 4.47
C GLU A 128 -18.65 -2.77 5.67
N ILE A 129 -17.87 -3.44 6.53
CA ILE A 129 -17.14 -2.79 7.62
C ILE A 129 -16.22 -1.70 7.05
N ALA A 130 -15.44 -2.03 6.01
CA ALA A 130 -14.58 -1.05 5.34
C ALA A 130 -15.38 0.14 4.79
N ASP A 131 -16.53 -0.09 4.16
CA ASP A 131 -17.39 0.99 3.64
C ASP A 131 -17.94 1.89 4.76
N MET A 132 -18.35 1.31 5.87
CA MET A 132 -18.82 2.08 7.03
C MET A 132 -17.70 2.93 7.64
N LEU A 133 -16.51 2.36 7.81
CA LEU A 133 -15.34 3.06 8.33
C LEU A 133 -14.92 4.21 7.40
N VAL A 134 -14.85 3.97 6.10
CA VAL A 134 -14.53 5.03 5.11
C VAL A 134 -15.56 6.14 5.16
N ARG A 135 -16.86 5.81 5.18
CA ARG A 135 -17.94 6.83 5.19
C ARG A 135 -18.02 7.64 6.47
N SER A 136 -17.47 7.15 7.58
CA SER A 136 -17.37 7.94 8.81
C SER A 136 -16.52 9.20 8.64
N GLY A 137 -15.57 9.19 7.67
CA GLY A 137 -14.63 10.28 7.43
C GLY A 137 -13.57 10.47 8.51
N ALA A 138 -13.52 9.56 9.50
CA ALA A 138 -12.63 9.66 10.64
C ALA A 138 -11.36 8.78 10.51
N ILE A 139 -11.33 7.86 9.54
CA ILE A 139 -10.27 6.87 9.43
C ILE A 139 -9.25 7.29 8.36
N ASP A 140 -7.98 7.30 8.74
CA ASP A 140 -6.88 7.69 7.86
C ASP A 140 -6.34 6.55 7.02
N ILE A 141 -6.28 5.35 7.60
CA ILE A 141 -5.79 4.14 6.96
C ILE A 141 -6.62 2.91 7.35
N ILE A 142 -6.95 2.09 6.36
CA ILE A 142 -7.57 0.79 6.55
C ILE A 142 -6.72 -0.24 5.83
N VAL A 143 -6.38 -1.33 6.52
CA VAL A 143 -5.72 -2.51 5.94
C VAL A 143 -6.72 -3.66 5.92
N ILE A 144 -6.80 -4.38 4.79
CA ILE A 144 -7.56 -5.63 4.66
C ILE A 144 -6.55 -6.74 4.36
N ASP A 145 -6.38 -7.67 5.29
CA ASP A 145 -5.47 -8.81 5.20
C ASP A 145 -6.24 -10.13 5.30
N SER A 146 -6.38 -10.87 4.25
CA SER A 146 -6.01 -10.61 2.87
C SER A 146 -7.22 -10.80 1.93
N VAL A 147 -7.08 -10.32 0.67
CA VAL A 147 -8.12 -10.53 -0.38
C VAL A 147 -8.40 -12.01 -0.58
N ALA A 148 -7.38 -12.88 -0.43
CA ALA A 148 -7.55 -14.33 -0.58
C ALA A 148 -8.54 -14.93 0.43
N ALA A 149 -8.66 -14.32 1.61
CA ALA A 149 -9.55 -14.76 2.68
C ALA A 149 -10.97 -14.12 2.61
N LEU A 150 -11.21 -13.22 1.66
CA LEU A 150 -12.54 -12.63 1.44
C LEU A 150 -13.46 -13.63 0.71
N VAL A 151 -13.89 -14.66 1.43
CA VAL A 151 -14.77 -15.69 0.89
C VAL A 151 -16.22 -15.16 0.84
N PRO A 152 -16.90 -15.22 -0.31
CA PRO A 152 -18.31 -14.86 -0.41
C PRO A 152 -19.18 -15.73 0.49
N ARG A 153 -20.22 -15.14 1.11
CA ARG A 153 -21.15 -15.85 1.97
C ARG A 153 -21.78 -17.07 1.28
N ALA A 154 -22.17 -16.93 0.02
CA ALA A 154 -22.75 -18.01 -0.77
C ALA A 154 -21.80 -19.20 -0.96
N GLU A 155 -20.49 -18.97 -0.91
CA GLU A 155 -19.49 -20.04 -0.97
C GLU A 155 -19.35 -20.74 0.39
N ILE A 156 -19.50 -20.01 1.50
CA ILE A 156 -19.42 -20.57 2.87
C ILE A 156 -20.69 -21.39 3.15
N GLU A 157 -21.86 -20.93 2.71
CA GLU A 157 -23.15 -21.60 2.93
C GLU A 157 -23.42 -22.75 1.93
N GLY A 158 -22.62 -22.87 0.87
CA GLY A 158 -22.71 -23.93 -0.14
C GLY A 158 -22.20 -25.29 0.37
N GLU A 159 -22.49 -26.34 -0.38
CA GLU A 159 -21.99 -27.67 -0.07
C GLU A 159 -20.53 -27.85 -0.53
N MET A 160 -19.81 -28.75 0.13
CA MET A 160 -18.44 -29.09 -0.26
C MET A 160 -18.42 -29.66 -1.70
N GLY A 161 -17.74 -28.97 -2.60
CA GLY A 161 -17.62 -29.36 -4.01
C GLY A 161 -18.46 -28.51 -4.98
N ASP A 162 -19.29 -27.61 -4.45
CA ASP A 162 -20.02 -26.68 -5.30
C ASP A 162 -19.09 -25.73 -6.05
N SER A 163 -19.44 -25.43 -7.30
CA SER A 163 -18.66 -24.51 -8.13
C SER A 163 -19.14 -23.07 -7.94
N HIS A 164 -18.32 -22.27 -7.24
CA HIS A 164 -18.60 -20.85 -6.99
C HIS A 164 -17.71 -19.92 -7.83
N MET A 165 -17.43 -20.32 -9.08
CA MET A 165 -16.52 -19.56 -9.95
C MET A 165 -16.91 -18.09 -10.12
N GLY A 166 -15.98 -17.21 -9.82
CA GLY A 166 -16.11 -15.78 -10.08
C GLY A 166 -16.89 -14.98 -9.04
N LEU A 167 -17.45 -15.59 -7.99
CA LEU A 167 -18.19 -14.85 -6.96
C LEU A 167 -17.31 -13.83 -6.24
N GLN A 168 -16.10 -14.21 -5.82
CA GLN A 168 -15.14 -13.31 -5.18
C GLN A 168 -14.78 -12.13 -6.10
N ALA A 169 -14.53 -12.38 -7.39
CA ALA A 169 -14.21 -11.33 -8.35
C ALA A 169 -15.39 -10.35 -8.55
N ARG A 170 -16.62 -10.85 -8.53
CA ARG A 170 -17.83 -10.03 -8.62
C ARG A 170 -18.01 -9.18 -7.36
N LEU A 171 -17.84 -9.77 -6.17
CA LEU A 171 -17.88 -9.10 -4.89
C LEU A 171 -16.84 -7.95 -4.83
N MET A 172 -15.59 -8.22 -5.18
CA MET A 172 -14.52 -7.22 -5.24
C MET A 172 -14.85 -6.08 -6.22
N SER A 173 -15.37 -6.41 -7.39
CA SER A 173 -15.75 -5.40 -8.39
C SER A 173 -16.86 -4.48 -7.89
N GLN A 174 -17.87 -5.02 -7.20
CA GLN A 174 -18.97 -4.27 -6.64
C GLN A 174 -18.50 -3.36 -5.49
N ALA A 175 -17.71 -3.90 -4.56
CA ALA A 175 -17.19 -3.18 -3.41
C ALA A 175 -16.27 -2.02 -3.83
N LEU A 176 -15.31 -2.28 -4.71
CA LEU A 176 -14.36 -1.24 -5.15
C LEU A 176 -15.03 -0.12 -5.92
N ARG A 177 -16.10 -0.42 -6.70
CA ARG A 177 -16.89 0.61 -7.37
C ARG A 177 -17.58 1.54 -6.37
N LYS A 178 -18.07 1.00 -5.24
CA LYS A 178 -18.71 1.75 -4.18
C LYS A 178 -17.70 2.55 -3.34
N LEU A 179 -16.61 1.89 -2.93
CA LEU A 179 -15.61 2.45 -2.03
C LEU A 179 -14.78 3.58 -2.65
N THR A 180 -14.42 3.47 -3.93
CA THR A 180 -13.46 4.41 -4.57
C THR A 180 -13.92 5.87 -4.48
N GLY A 181 -15.21 6.13 -4.67
CA GLY A 181 -15.76 7.48 -4.58
C GLY A 181 -15.73 8.05 -3.17
N SER A 182 -16.02 7.23 -2.16
CA SER A 182 -15.99 7.62 -0.75
C SER A 182 -14.56 7.83 -0.25
N ILE A 183 -13.65 6.91 -0.56
CA ILE A 183 -12.23 6.95 -0.19
C ILE A 183 -11.57 8.26 -0.65
N SER A 184 -11.84 8.69 -1.88
CA SER A 184 -11.28 9.94 -2.42
C SER A 184 -11.78 11.18 -1.67
N LYS A 185 -13.02 11.17 -1.18
CA LYS A 185 -13.62 12.29 -0.44
C LYS A 185 -13.14 12.35 1.00
N THR A 186 -12.98 11.20 1.64
CA THR A 186 -12.58 11.09 3.05
C THR A 186 -11.07 11.10 3.25
N MET A 187 -10.29 11.04 2.17
CA MET A 187 -8.84 10.97 2.20
C MET A 187 -8.29 9.74 2.95
N THR A 188 -9.10 8.67 3.04
CA THR A 188 -8.71 7.40 3.65
C THR A 188 -7.79 6.63 2.71
N SER A 189 -6.66 6.12 3.18
CA SER A 189 -5.83 5.15 2.45
C SER A 189 -6.38 3.75 2.68
N LEU A 190 -6.76 3.03 1.62
CA LEU A 190 -7.23 1.65 1.74
C LEU A 190 -6.22 0.70 1.12
N ILE A 191 -5.58 -0.12 1.96
CA ILE A 191 -4.58 -1.11 1.57
C ILE A 191 -5.23 -2.49 1.52
N PHE A 192 -5.15 -3.13 0.36
CA PHE A 192 -5.47 -4.55 0.19
C PHE A 192 -4.17 -5.36 0.13
N ILE A 193 -3.99 -6.28 1.06
CA ILE A 193 -2.96 -7.30 0.99
C ILE A 193 -3.49 -8.44 0.12
N ASN A 194 -2.68 -8.91 -0.84
CA ASN A 194 -3.09 -9.94 -1.78
C ASN A 194 -2.02 -11.01 -1.95
N GLN A 195 -2.45 -12.20 -2.33
CA GLN A 195 -1.58 -13.35 -2.57
C GLN A 195 -1.43 -13.60 -4.07
N ILE A 196 -0.29 -14.18 -4.46
CA ILE A 196 -0.06 -14.65 -5.83
C ILE A 196 -0.64 -16.06 -5.97
N ARG A 197 -1.26 -16.30 -7.11
CA ARG A 197 -1.72 -17.61 -7.58
C ARG A 197 -1.17 -17.87 -8.98
N MET A 198 -1.01 -19.13 -9.30
CA MET A 198 -0.56 -19.54 -10.64
C MET A 198 -1.76 -19.86 -11.51
N LYS A 199 -1.81 -19.28 -12.70
CA LYS A 199 -2.82 -19.64 -13.71
C LYS A 199 -2.46 -20.98 -14.31
N ILE A 200 -3.41 -21.90 -14.30
CA ILE A 200 -3.27 -23.21 -14.93
C ILE A 200 -3.30 -23.03 -16.47
N GLY A 201 -2.44 -23.74 -17.20
CA GLY A 201 -2.43 -23.78 -18.67
C GLY A 201 -1.72 -22.61 -19.37
N VAL A 202 -1.05 -21.72 -18.64
CA VAL A 202 -0.23 -20.66 -19.26
C VAL A 202 1.15 -21.21 -19.57
N VAL A 203 1.40 -21.51 -20.85
CA VAL A 203 2.69 -22.05 -21.34
C VAL A 203 3.67 -20.91 -21.66
N PHE A 204 3.18 -19.76 -22.11
CA PHE A 204 3.99 -18.59 -22.46
C PHE A 204 3.58 -17.35 -21.67
N GLY A 205 4.54 -16.53 -21.27
CA GLY A 205 4.33 -15.32 -20.48
C GLY A 205 4.34 -15.58 -18.98
N ASN A 206 3.88 -14.60 -18.19
CA ASN A 206 3.85 -14.69 -16.73
C ASN A 206 2.55 -15.39 -16.25
N PRO A 207 2.62 -16.60 -15.67
CA PRO A 207 1.46 -17.30 -15.14
C PRO A 207 0.95 -16.71 -13.83
N GLU A 208 1.70 -15.84 -13.17
CA GLU A 208 1.32 -15.29 -11.87
C GLU A 208 0.12 -14.33 -11.99
N THR A 209 -0.81 -14.45 -11.08
CA THR A 209 -1.95 -13.55 -10.94
C THR A 209 -2.29 -13.37 -9.47
N THR A 210 -3.03 -12.31 -9.15
CA THR A 210 -3.54 -12.06 -7.79
C THR A 210 -4.96 -12.59 -7.66
N THR A 211 -5.40 -12.89 -6.41
CA THR A 211 -6.77 -13.31 -6.11
C THR A 211 -7.76 -12.15 -6.24
N GLY A 212 -9.07 -12.44 -6.23
CA GLY A 212 -10.12 -11.43 -6.32
C GLY A 212 -10.37 -10.86 -7.73
N GLY A 213 -9.86 -11.53 -8.78
CA GLY A 213 -10.06 -11.13 -10.17
C GLY A 213 -9.24 -9.91 -10.60
N ASN A 214 -9.79 -9.12 -11.54
CA ASN A 214 -9.07 -7.97 -12.11
C ASN A 214 -9.45 -6.62 -11.47
N ALA A 215 -10.41 -6.58 -10.55
CA ALA A 215 -10.95 -5.33 -10.03
C ALA A 215 -9.86 -4.45 -9.36
N LEU A 216 -9.02 -5.03 -8.50
CA LEU A 216 -7.91 -4.30 -7.87
C LEU A 216 -6.89 -3.78 -8.88
N LYS A 217 -6.63 -4.51 -9.97
CA LYS A 217 -5.71 -4.05 -11.02
C LYS A 217 -6.18 -2.74 -11.67
N PHE A 218 -7.51 -2.54 -11.76
CA PHE A 218 -8.09 -1.32 -12.33
C PHE A 218 -8.26 -0.21 -11.29
N TYR A 219 -8.84 -0.53 -10.12
CA TYR A 219 -9.22 0.45 -9.11
C TYR A 219 -8.05 0.96 -8.27
N SER A 220 -7.02 0.16 -8.02
CA SER A 220 -5.85 0.62 -7.28
C SER A 220 -5.11 1.75 -8.00
N SER A 221 -4.71 2.77 -7.25
CA SER A 221 -3.84 3.85 -7.74
C SER A 221 -2.37 3.46 -7.66
N VAL A 222 -2.01 2.64 -6.67
CA VAL A 222 -0.67 2.10 -6.47
C VAL A 222 -0.76 0.59 -6.32
N ARG A 223 0.15 -0.14 -6.95
CA ARG A 223 0.33 -1.59 -6.80
C ARG A 223 1.80 -1.88 -6.52
N LEU A 224 2.04 -2.57 -5.42
CA LEU A 224 3.36 -2.91 -4.92
C LEU A 224 3.53 -4.44 -4.96
N GLU A 225 4.51 -4.90 -5.70
CA GLU A 225 4.93 -6.29 -5.70
C GLU A 225 6.10 -6.45 -4.74
N ILE A 226 5.92 -7.25 -3.68
CA ILE A 226 6.92 -7.48 -2.66
C ILE A 226 7.45 -8.90 -2.72
N ARG A 227 8.78 -9.06 -2.77
CA ARG A 227 9.46 -10.36 -2.82
C ARG A 227 10.68 -10.38 -1.91
N ARG A 228 10.93 -11.52 -1.29
CA ARG A 228 12.22 -11.79 -0.63
C ARG A 228 13.29 -11.98 -1.69
N SER A 229 14.48 -11.43 -1.47
CA SER A 229 15.65 -11.58 -2.33
C SER A 229 16.65 -12.55 -1.71
N THR A 230 17.28 -12.16 -0.61
CA THR A 230 18.31 -12.95 0.08
C THR A 230 18.05 -12.99 1.58
N ALA A 231 18.41 -14.11 2.22
CA ALA A 231 18.37 -14.19 3.68
C ALA A 231 19.54 -13.41 4.30
N ILE A 232 19.25 -12.68 5.36
CA ILE A 232 20.25 -12.02 6.20
C ILE A 232 20.61 -12.98 7.33
N LYS A 233 21.89 -13.19 7.56
CA LYS A 233 22.40 -14.16 8.55
C LYS A 233 23.34 -13.47 9.51
N ASP A 234 23.23 -13.86 10.77
CA ASP A 234 24.25 -13.62 11.79
C ASP A 234 24.86 -15.00 12.17
N GLY A 235 26.08 -15.24 11.72
CA GLY A 235 26.68 -16.57 11.79
C GLY A 235 25.89 -17.61 10.98
N GLN A 236 25.27 -18.57 11.68
CA GLN A 236 24.41 -19.62 11.08
C GLN A 236 22.93 -19.31 11.19
N GLU A 237 22.54 -18.33 11.98
CA GLU A 237 21.15 -17.96 12.22
C GLU A 237 20.63 -16.99 11.16
N ILE A 238 19.40 -17.20 10.68
CA ILE A 238 18.73 -16.28 9.77
C ILE A 238 17.98 -15.24 10.62
N THR A 239 18.44 -14.00 10.58
CA THR A 239 17.91 -12.89 11.39
C THR A 239 16.94 -12.00 10.61
N GLY A 240 16.89 -12.13 9.29
CA GLY A 240 16.02 -11.32 8.45
C GLY A 240 16.10 -11.69 6.97
N ASN A 241 15.47 -10.87 6.16
CA ASN A 241 15.51 -11.00 4.69
C ASN A 241 15.74 -9.64 4.02
N ARG A 242 16.58 -9.61 3.02
CA ARG A 242 16.59 -8.55 2.00
C ARG A 242 15.32 -8.67 1.20
N THR A 243 14.58 -7.59 1.11
CA THR A 243 13.26 -7.55 0.47
C THR A 243 13.30 -6.54 -0.66
N ARG A 244 12.74 -6.92 -1.80
CA ARG A 244 12.56 -6.06 -2.96
C ARG A 244 11.10 -5.74 -3.17
N VAL A 245 10.78 -4.44 -3.29
CA VAL A 245 9.44 -3.97 -3.63
C VAL A 245 9.49 -3.26 -4.97
N LYS A 246 8.69 -3.72 -5.92
CA LYS A 246 8.53 -3.09 -7.23
C LYS A 246 7.22 -2.33 -7.29
N VAL A 247 7.27 -1.07 -7.67
CA VAL A 247 6.10 -0.25 -7.94
C VAL A 247 5.56 -0.59 -9.32
N VAL A 248 4.64 -1.54 -9.41
CA VAL A 248 4.14 -2.08 -10.70
C VAL A 248 3.13 -1.15 -11.36
N LYS A 249 2.38 -0.40 -10.54
CA LYS A 249 1.43 0.61 -10.99
C LYS A 249 1.50 1.81 -10.07
N ASN A 250 1.50 2.99 -10.64
CA ASN A 250 1.45 4.25 -9.90
C ASN A 250 0.73 5.30 -10.75
N LYS A 251 -0.39 5.82 -10.24
CA LYS A 251 -1.14 6.92 -10.88
C LYS A 251 -0.68 8.30 -10.42
N MET A 252 0.21 8.36 -9.40
CA MET A 252 0.67 9.61 -8.78
C MET A 252 2.04 10.06 -9.29
N ALA A 253 2.87 9.11 -9.78
CA ALA A 253 4.22 9.34 -10.30
C ALA A 253 4.58 8.24 -11.31
N PRO A 254 5.70 8.36 -12.07
CA PRO A 254 6.15 7.31 -12.98
C PRO A 254 6.35 5.97 -12.28
N PRO A 255 5.74 4.87 -12.79
CA PRO A 255 5.84 3.54 -12.20
C PRO A 255 7.16 2.85 -12.52
N PHE A 256 7.28 1.57 -12.11
CA PHE A 256 8.36 0.61 -12.39
C PHE A 256 9.66 0.83 -11.63
N LYS A 257 9.71 1.80 -10.72
CA LYS A 257 10.82 1.91 -9.78
C LYS A 257 10.78 0.74 -8.79
N SER A 258 11.94 0.38 -8.26
CA SER A 258 12.09 -0.65 -7.23
C SER A 258 12.83 -0.08 -6.04
N ALA A 259 12.49 -0.56 -4.85
CA ALA A 259 13.19 -0.30 -3.62
C ALA A 259 13.67 -1.64 -3.03
N GLU A 260 14.84 -1.63 -2.40
CA GLU A 260 15.35 -2.78 -1.66
C GLU A 260 15.71 -2.34 -0.25
N PHE A 261 15.26 -3.12 0.72
CA PHE A 261 15.53 -2.88 2.14
C PHE A 261 15.50 -4.20 2.91
N ASP A 262 16.01 -4.17 4.13
CA ASP A 262 16.02 -5.33 4.99
C ASP A 262 14.78 -5.34 5.88
N ILE A 263 14.15 -6.51 6.02
CA ILE A 263 13.15 -6.80 7.05
C ILE A 263 13.81 -7.74 8.05
N MET A 264 14.04 -7.25 9.26
CA MET A 264 14.60 -8.01 10.37
C MET A 264 13.48 -8.70 11.14
N TYR A 265 13.70 -9.95 11.56
CA TYR A 265 12.70 -10.71 12.30
C TYR A 265 12.47 -10.12 13.69
N GLY A 266 11.22 -9.84 14.00
CA GLY A 266 10.84 -9.22 15.27
C GLY A 266 11.05 -7.70 15.36
N GLU A 267 11.69 -7.05 14.37
CA GLU A 267 11.99 -5.61 14.36
C GLU A 267 11.37 -4.88 13.17
N GLY A 268 11.12 -5.61 12.07
CA GLY A 268 10.55 -5.04 10.84
C GLY A 268 11.61 -4.41 9.94
N ILE A 269 11.24 -3.31 9.26
CA ILE A 269 12.10 -2.62 8.28
C ILE A 269 13.29 -1.97 8.99
N SER A 270 14.50 -2.33 8.56
CA SER A 270 15.76 -1.79 9.10
C SER A 270 16.05 -0.41 8.55
N ARG A 271 15.60 0.62 9.25
CA ARG A 271 15.82 2.02 8.85
C ARG A 271 17.30 2.40 8.81
N THR A 272 18.10 1.94 9.79
CA THR A 272 19.55 2.19 9.80
C THR A 272 20.23 1.55 8.60
N GLY A 273 19.82 0.33 8.22
CA GLY A 273 20.32 -0.34 7.02
C GLY A 273 20.03 0.45 5.74
N GLU A 274 18.83 1.03 5.61
CA GLU A 274 18.49 1.88 4.47
C GLU A 274 19.29 3.18 4.42
N ILE A 275 19.50 3.83 5.58
CA ILE A 275 20.32 5.05 5.66
C ILE A 275 21.74 4.80 5.16
N ILE A 276 22.34 3.67 5.53
CA ILE A 276 23.67 3.28 5.06
C ILE A 276 23.66 3.03 3.56
N ASP A 277 22.71 2.24 3.06
CA ASP A 277 22.63 1.89 1.64
C ASP A 277 22.41 3.14 0.77
N LEU A 278 21.47 4.00 1.14
CA LEU A 278 21.19 5.26 0.45
C LEU A 278 22.34 6.25 0.60
N GLY A 279 22.99 6.28 1.77
CA GLY A 279 24.19 7.10 1.99
C GLY A 279 25.33 6.74 1.04
N VAL A 280 25.53 5.44 0.80
CA VAL A 280 26.52 4.97 -0.18
C VAL A 280 26.10 5.30 -1.61
N GLU A 281 24.81 5.08 -1.95
CA GLU A 281 24.28 5.36 -3.28
C GLU A 281 24.38 6.85 -3.65
N THR A 282 24.15 7.73 -2.68
CA THR A 282 24.20 9.19 -2.87
C THR A 282 25.58 9.79 -2.68
N GLY A 283 26.59 8.99 -2.31
CA GLY A 283 27.96 9.45 -2.07
C GLY A 283 28.15 10.25 -0.77
N VAL A 284 27.18 10.19 0.15
CA VAL A 284 27.28 10.78 1.50
C VAL A 284 28.15 9.90 2.41
N VAL A 285 28.07 8.58 2.20
CA VAL A 285 28.91 7.58 2.86
C VAL A 285 29.83 6.97 1.84
N ASP A 286 31.14 7.06 2.07
CA ASP A 286 32.15 6.43 1.24
C ASP A 286 32.28 4.95 1.58
N LYS A 287 32.30 4.09 0.56
CA LYS A 287 32.54 2.65 0.71
C LYS A 287 33.79 2.24 -0.06
N SER A 288 34.78 1.74 0.64
CA SER A 288 36.02 1.19 0.06
C SER A 288 36.21 -0.26 0.54
N GLY A 289 35.94 -1.21 -0.35
CA GLY A 289 35.89 -2.63 0.00
C GLY A 289 34.82 -2.91 1.06
N SER A 290 35.26 -3.40 2.24
CA SER A 290 34.38 -3.65 3.39
C SER A 290 34.26 -2.46 4.36
N TRP A 291 35.05 -1.39 4.16
CA TRP A 291 35.07 -0.23 5.03
C TRP A 291 34.11 0.85 4.58
N TYR A 292 33.45 1.46 5.56
CA TYR A 292 32.55 2.60 5.40
C TYR A 292 33.14 3.82 6.10
N SER A 293 33.02 4.99 5.47
CA SER A 293 33.49 6.26 6.01
C SER A 293 32.45 7.36 5.81
N TYR A 294 32.40 8.28 6.77
CA TYR A 294 31.54 9.46 6.73
C TYR A 294 32.39 10.69 7.09
N ASN A 295 32.34 11.73 6.27
CA ASN A 295 33.18 12.94 6.44
C ASN A 295 34.68 12.64 6.62
N GLY A 296 35.20 11.60 5.95
CA GLY A 296 36.58 11.19 6.04
C GLY A 296 36.97 10.31 7.25
N GLU A 297 36.03 10.10 8.18
CA GLU A 297 36.23 9.21 9.33
C GLU A 297 35.63 7.81 9.04
N ARG A 298 36.38 6.76 9.44
CA ARG A 298 35.90 5.38 9.34
C ARG A 298 34.83 5.12 10.38
N ILE A 299 33.62 4.73 9.92
CA ILE A 299 32.47 4.44 10.79
C ILE A 299 32.28 2.95 11.04
N GLY A 300 32.94 2.06 10.29
CA GLY A 300 32.93 0.62 10.56
C GLY A 300 33.39 -0.23 9.39
N GLN A 301 33.63 -1.52 9.68
CA GLN A 301 33.94 -2.54 8.70
C GLN A 301 32.80 -3.53 8.60
N GLY A 302 32.22 -3.68 7.40
CA GLY A 302 31.01 -4.47 7.17
C GLY A 302 29.73 -3.70 7.50
N ARG A 303 28.70 -3.94 6.69
CA ARG A 303 27.42 -3.21 6.76
C ARG A 303 26.71 -3.35 8.14
N GLU A 304 26.78 -4.53 8.72
CA GLU A 304 26.12 -4.79 10.01
C GLU A 304 26.79 -4.04 11.17
N ASN A 305 28.12 -3.96 11.16
CA ASN A 305 28.84 -3.20 12.19
C ASN A 305 28.66 -1.67 12.07
N VAL A 306 28.26 -1.18 10.91
CA VAL A 306 27.98 0.25 10.69
C VAL A 306 26.58 0.63 11.16
N LYS A 307 25.68 -0.34 11.37
CA LYS A 307 24.32 -0.11 11.89
C LYS A 307 24.29 0.21 13.39
N SER A 308 25.31 -0.23 14.13
CA SER A 308 25.49 0.02 15.57
C SER A 308 26.12 1.38 15.81
#